data_79df0abce0468f363761c63f0c99bbc7
#
_entry.id   79df0abce0468f363761c63f0c99bbc7
#
_cell.length_a   1.000
_cell.length_b   1.000
_cell.length_c   1.000
_cell.angle_alpha   90.00
_cell.angle_beta   90.00
_cell.angle_gamma   90.00
#
_symmetry.space_group_name_H-M   'P 1'
#
loop_
_entity.id
_entity.type
_entity.pdbx_description
1 polymer ?
#
loop_
_entity_poly.entity_id
_entity_poly.type
_entity_poly.pdbx_seq_one_letter_code
_entity_poly.pdbx_strand_id
1 'polypeptide(L)'
;MTRLTLEGFTNFWTYYQGKSHQMDAVAELWRRMPVDLLEETSDWVVKYRSAPAEEKKEPGVISVINAAGLQLIKEFEGLRLDSYICPAGVWTIGYGSTGEHVYPGQHITEPEAEELLRKDLWRFEDCVSSRVKVGLNDNEYAALVSFAFNCGCGALQESTLLRRLNAGEPKSRVFTEELPKWVNGPNGPLPGLVRRRDAELALALS
;
A
#
# COMPACT_ATOMS: atom_id res chain seq x y z
N MET A 1 -15.69 6.69 29.35
CA MET A 1 -14.97 5.57 28.66
C MET A 1 -15.65 5.39 27.33
N THR A 2 -14.97 5.67 26.23
CA THR A 2 -15.50 5.50 24.87
C THR A 2 -15.61 3.99 24.62
N ARG A 3 -16.81 3.50 24.30
CA ARG A 3 -17.03 2.08 23.98
C ARG A 3 -16.24 1.73 22.70
N LEU A 4 -15.43 0.70 22.77
CA LEU A 4 -14.76 0.16 21.58
C LEU A 4 -15.87 -0.45 20.70
N THR A 5 -15.96 0.01 19.45
CA THR A 5 -16.87 -0.58 18.45
C THR A 5 -16.17 -1.73 17.75
N LEU A 6 -16.93 -2.65 17.12
CA LEU A 6 -16.40 -3.75 16.33
C LEU A 6 -15.45 -3.23 15.23
N GLU A 7 -15.80 -2.13 14.59
CA GLU A 7 -14.97 -1.44 13.60
C GLU A 7 -13.65 -0.92 14.19
N GLY A 8 -13.68 -0.31 15.38
CA GLY A 8 -12.47 0.14 16.08
C GLY A 8 -11.56 -1.01 16.48
N PHE A 9 -12.14 -2.18 16.83
CA PHE A 9 -11.38 -3.40 17.15
C PHE A 9 -10.76 -4.02 15.90
N THR A 10 -11.48 -4.10 14.78
CA THR A 10 -10.97 -4.62 13.51
C THR A 10 -9.80 -3.78 13.01
N ASN A 11 -9.92 -2.45 13.06
CA ASN A 11 -8.85 -1.52 12.71
C ASN A 11 -7.63 -1.68 13.61
N PHE A 12 -7.83 -1.86 14.92
CA PHE A 12 -6.79 -2.12 15.89
C PHE A 12 -6.08 -3.46 15.64
N TRP A 13 -6.83 -4.54 15.41
CA TRP A 13 -6.30 -5.87 15.11
C TRP A 13 -5.45 -5.86 13.83
N THR A 14 -5.93 -5.26 12.77
CA THR A 14 -5.22 -5.14 11.49
C THR A 14 -3.92 -4.37 11.64
N TYR A 15 -3.91 -3.29 12.42
CA TYR A 15 -2.71 -2.48 12.69
C TYR A 15 -1.63 -3.27 13.44
N TYR A 16 -2.01 -4.20 14.33
CA TYR A 16 -1.08 -4.94 15.18
C TYR A 16 -0.69 -6.32 14.65
N GLN A 17 -1.32 -6.83 13.59
CA GLN A 17 -0.88 -8.07 12.95
C GLN A 17 0.56 -7.93 12.43
N GLY A 18 1.46 -8.76 12.97
CA GLY A 18 2.88 -8.77 12.59
C GLY A 18 3.85 -8.12 13.59
N LYS A 19 3.36 -7.48 14.66
CA LYS A 19 4.22 -6.94 15.72
C LYS A 19 4.23 -7.87 16.93
N SER A 20 5.12 -8.87 16.94
CA SER A 20 5.18 -9.93 17.95
C SER A 20 5.26 -9.44 19.41
N HIS A 21 5.91 -8.29 19.65
CA HIS A 21 6.03 -7.69 20.98
C HIS A 21 4.76 -6.98 21.48
N GLN A 22 3.71 -6.91 20.66
CA GLN A 22 2.43 -6.29 21.01
C GLN A 22 1.29 -7.32 21.17
N MET A 23 1.57 -8.60 20.97
CA MET A 23 0.59 -9.68 21.13
C MET A 23 0.07 -9.79 22.57
N ASP A 24 0.91 -9.43 23.56
CA ASP A 24 0.48 -9.42 24.97
C ASP A 24 -0.57 -8.34 25.25
N ALA A 25 -0.43 -7.16 24.63
CA ALA A 25 -1.41 -6.07 24.71
C ALA A 25 -2.74 -6.45 24.03
N VAL A 26 -2.66 -7.16 22.92
CA VAL A 26 -3.83 -7.69 22.21
C VAL A 26 -4.52 -8.75 23.03
N ALA A 27 -3.78 -9.69 23.64
CA ALA A 27 -4.31 -10.72 24.52
C ALA A 27 -5.00 -10.12 25.78
N GLU A 28 -4.45 -9.02 26.32
CA GLU A 28 -5.04 -8.31 27.45
C GLU A 28 -6.34 -7.57 27.05
N LEU A 29 -6.40 -7.00 25.85
CA LEU A 29 -7.63 -6.39 25.31
C LEU A 29 -8.73 -7.45 25.12
N TRP A 30 -8.39 -8.64 24.62
CA TRP A 30 -9.32 -9.77 24.52
C TRP A 30 -9.91 -10.17 25.88
N ARG A 31 -9.08 -10.24 26.92
CA ARG A 31 -9.53 -10.58 28.28
C ARG A 31 -10.47 -9.54 28.91
N ARG A 32 -10.40 -8.29 28.45
CA ARG A 32 -11.23 -7.17 28.93
C ARG A 32 -12.45 -6.86 28.06
N MET A 33 -12.62 -7.61 26.97
CA MET A 33 -13.73 -7.38 26.04
C MET A 33 -15.04 -7.88 26.69
N PRO A 34 -16.13 -7.09 26.61
CA PRO A 34 -17.46 -7.54 27.05
C PRO A 34 -17.88 -8.83 26.35
N VAL A 35 -18.60 -9.69 27.05
CA VAL A 35 -18.97 -11.05 26.56
C VAL A 35 -19.85 -10.95 25.31
N ASP A 36 -20.74 -9.98 25.23
CA ASP A 36 -21.59 -9.69 24.07
C ASP A 36 -20.76 -9.37 22.80
N LEU A 37 -19.67 -8.65 22.97
CA LEU A 37 -18.76 -8.33 21.86
C LEU A 37 -17.89 -9.53 21.44
N LEU A 38 -17.56 -10.42 22.39
CA LEU A 38 -16.84 -11.66 22.13
C LEU A 38 -17.70 -12.67 21.34
N GLU A 39 -19.00 -12.73 21.62
CA GLU A 39 -19.95 -13.57 20.87
C GLU A 39 -20.10 -13.07 19.42
N GLU A 40 -20.28 -11.78 19.20
CA GLU A 40 -20.35 -11.20 17.84
C GLU A 40 -19.06 -11.45 17.04
N THR A 41 -17.88 -11.31 17.66
CA THR A 41 -16.59 -11.58 17.00
C THR A 41 -16.36 -13.06 16.73
N SER A 42 -16.86 -13.95 17.60
CA SER A 42 -16.81 -15.41 17.41
C SER A 42 -17.63 -15.85 16.20
N ASP A 43 -18.85 -15.36 16.09
CA ASP A 43 -19.74 -15.67 14.96
C ASP A 43 -19.16 -15.14 13.64
N TRP A 44 -18.57 -13.96 13.66
CA TRP A 44 -17.88 -13.41 12.51
C TRP A 44 -16.67 -14.26 12.10
N VAL A 45 -15.83 -14.70 13.04
CA VAL A 45 -14.65 -15.56 12.76
C VAL A 45 -15.08 -16.89 12.17
N VAL A 46 -16.16 -17.50 12.67
CA VAL A 46 -16.71 -18.76 12.14
C VAL A 46 -17.22 -18.55 10.72
N LYS A 47 -18.00 -17.50 10.48
CA LYS A 47 -18.52 -17.14 9.16
C LYS A 47 -17.40 -16.88 8.16
N TYR A 48 -16.36 -16.15 8.56
CA TYR A 48 -15.20 -15.85 7.73
C TYR A 48 -14.41 -17.12 7.36
N ARG A 49 -14.17 -18.03 8.30
CA ARG A 49 -13.47 -19.30 8.03
C ARG A 49 -14.23 -20.23 7.10
N SER A 50 -15.55 -20.21 7.13
CA SER A 50 -16.42 -21.05 6.29
C SER A 50 -16.75 -20.44 4.93
N ALA A 51 -16.43 -19.15 4.70
CA ALA A 51 -16.66 -18.49 3.42
C ALA A 51 -15.74 -19.04 2.32
N PRO A 52 -16.22 -19.16 1.06
CA PRO A 52 -15.39 -19.47 -0.09
C PRO A 52 -14.21 -18.47 -0.20
N ALA A 53 -13.09 -18.92 -0.80
CA ALA A 53 -11.89 -18.08 -0.93
C ALA A 53 -12.15 -16.74 -1.66
N GLU A 54 -13.16 -16.71 -2.53
CA GLU A 54 -13.59 -15.50 -3.27
C GLU A 54 -14.38 -14.50 -2.40
N GLU A 55 -15.02 -14.97 -1.32
CA GLU A 55 -15.76 -14.13 -0.36
C GLU A 55 -14.91 -13.67 0.82
N LYS A 56 -13.69 -14.19 0.97
CA LYS A 56 -12.77 -13.84 2.06
C LYS A 56 -12.09 -12.48 1.88
N LYS A 57 -12.53 -11.64 0.95
CA LYS A 57 -12.16 -10.22 0.93
C LYS A 57 -12.91 -9.52 2.06
N GLU A 58 -12.23 -9.34 3.18
CA GLU A 58 -12.73 -8.47 4.25
C GLU A 58 -12.99 -7.08 3.70
N PRO A 59 -14.16 -6.47 3.96
CA PRO A 59 -14.34 -5.05 3.73
C PRO A 59 -13.43 -4.30 4.70
N GLY A 60 -12.31 -3.77 4.21
CA GLY A 60 -11.37 -2.96 4.99
C GLY A 60 -10.02 -3.59 5.29
N VAL A 61 -9.68 -4.79 4.81
CA VAL A 61 -8.29 -5.24 4.81
C VAL A 61 -7.54 -4.40 3.77
N ILE A 62 -6.82 -3.40 4.24
CA ILE A 62 -5.83 -2.70 3.43
C ILE A 62 -4.77 -3.74 3.09
N SER A 63 -4.75 -4.20 1.84
CA SER A 63 -3.67 -5.05 1.37
C SER A 63 -2.37 -4.26 1.50
N VAL A 64 -1.39 -4.80 2.20
CA VAL A 64 -0.08 -4.18 2.36
C VAL A 64 0.79 -4.61 1.18
N ILE A 65 1.55 -3.70 0.63
CA ILE A 65 2.51 -4.00 -0.44
C ILE A 65 3.47 -5.11 -0.01
N ASN A 66 3.68 -6.10 -0.88
CA ASN A 66 4.61 -7.19 -0.61
C ASN A 66 6.08 -6.75 -0.69
N ALA A 67 7.00 -7.62 -0.28
CA ALA A 67 8.43 -7.31 -0.26
C ALA A 67 8.98 -6.97 -1.66
N ALA A 68 8.49 -7.63 -2.71
CA ALA A 68 8.93 -7.39 -4.10
C ALA A 68 8.53 -5.98 -4.58
N GLY A 69 7.31 -5.56 -4.30
CA GLY A 69 6.85 -4.21 -4.64
C GLY A 69 7.56 -3.13 -3.83
N LEU A 70 7.78 -3.36 -2.53
CA LEU A 70 8.54 -2.43 -1.71
C LEU A 70 9.97 -2.26 -2.22
N GLN A 71 10.64 -3.36 -2.58
CA GLN A 71 11.98 -3.35 -3.15
C GLN A 71 12.03 -2.58 -4.47
N LEU A 72 11.06 -2.81 -5.35
CA LEU A 72 10.92 -2.07 -6.61
C LEU A 72 10.85 -0.55 -6.36
N ILE A 73 10.01 -0.11 -5.42
CA ILE A 73 9.90 1.31 -5.11
C ILE A 73 11.23 1.86 -4.55
N LYS A 74 11.87 1.14 -3.62
CA LYS A 74 13.18 1.52 -3.05
C LYS A 74 14.24 1.74 -4.12
N GLU A 75 14.28 0.88 -5.15
CA GLU A 75 15.24 0.97 -6.26
C GLU A 75 15.03 2.22 -7.13
N PHE A 76 13.77 2.59 -7.39
CA PHE A 76 13.49 3.76 -8.23
C PHE A 76 13.57 5.10 -7.49
N GLU A 77 13.25 5.14 -6.20
CA GLU A 77 13.33 6.37 -5.42
C GLU A 77 14.76 6.71 -4.96
N GLY A 78 15.57 5.69 -4.70
CA GLY A 78 16.92 5.85 -4.15
C GLY A 78 16.90 6.24 -2.67
N LEU A 79 17.98 5.90 -1.96
CA LEU A 79 18.08 6.13 -0.52
C LEU A 79 18.97 7.35 -0.22
N ARG A 80 18.46 8.26 0.62
CA ARG A 80 19.23 9.33 1.23
C ARG A 80 19.07 9.33 2.74
N LEU A 81 20.14 9.00 3.46
CA LEU A 81 20.14 8.94 4.93
C LEU A 81 20.24 10.32 5.59
N ASP A 82 20.78 11.30 4.86
CA ASP A 82 20.87 12.69 5.31
C ASP A 82 19.78 13.53 4.64
N SER A 83 19.17 14.43 5.43
CA SER A 83 18.15 15.33 4.90
C SER A 83 18.74 16.33 3.89
N TYR A 84 18.01 16.60 2.83
CA TYR A 84 18.39 17.51 1.78
C TYR A 84 17.20 18.34 1.29
N ILE A 85 17.49 19.45 0.61
CA ILE A 85 16.43 20.24 -0.05
C ILE A 85 16.24 19.68 -1.45
N CYS A 86 15.02 19.17 -1.75
CA CYS A 86 14.68 18.73 -3.10
C CYS A 86 14.50 19.92 -4.08
N PRO A 87 14.43 19.68 -5.40
CA PRO A 87 14.24 20.76 -6.38
C PRO A 87 12.99 21.64 -6.17
N ALA A 88 11.98 21.12 -5.45
CA ALA A 88 10.80 21.88 -5.06
C ALA A 88 11.01 22.78 -3.82
N GLY A 89 12.21 22.80 -3.25
CA GLY A 89 12.53 23.61 -2.05
C GLY A 89 12.06 23.00 -0.73
N VAL A 90 11.75 21.69 -0.70
CA VAL A 90 11.21 21.00 0.49
C VAL A 90 12.28 20.09 1.10
N TRP A 91 12.39 20.09 2.43
CA TRP A 91 13.24 19.14 3.15
C TRP A 91 12.74 17.72 2.93
N THR A 92 13.66 16.85 2.50
CA THR A 92 13.39 15.47 2.07
C THR A 92 14.42 14.53 2.68
N ILE A 93 14.03 13.30 3.03
CA ILE A 93 14.90 12.27 3.60
C ILE A 93 14.43 10.87 3.18
N GLY A 94 15.28 9.87 3.34
CA GLY A 94 14.98 8.47 3.08
C GLY A 94 14.73 8.21 1.60
N TYR A 95 13.60 7.63 1.29
CA TYR A 95 13.09 7.34 -0.06
C TYR A 95 12.16 8.44 -0.59
N GLY A 96 12.45 9.69 -0.28
CA GLY A 96 11.65 10.83 -0.73
C GLY A 96 10.61 11.31 0.28
N SER A 97 10.68 10.89 1.54
CA SER A 97 9.76 11.35 2.59
C SER A 97 9.93 12.83 2.88
N THR A 98 8.81 13.54 3.00
CA THR A 98 8.74 14.98 3.25
C THR A 98 7.68 15.28 4.32
N GLY A 99 7.74 16.45 4.93
CA GLY A 99 6.77 16.91 5.93
C GLY A 99 7.42 17.49 7.16
N GLU A 100 6.62 17.80 8.19
CA GLU A 100 7.09 18.45 9.42
C GLU A 100 8.10 17.62 10.23
N HIS A 101 8.14 16.31 10.00
CA HIS A 101 9.10 15.39 10.62
C HIS A 101 10.50 15.43 9.99
N VAL A 102 10.66 16.14 8.86
CA VAL A 102 11.95 16.27 8.16
C VAL A 102 12.52 17.67 8.37
N TYR A 103 13.71 17.74 8.96
CA TYR A 103 14.35 18.99 9.33
C TYR A 103 15.83 19.04 8.89
N PRO A 104 16.43 20.24 8.84
CA PRO A 104 17.83 20.41 8.46
C PRO A 104 18.80 19.61 9.35
N GLY A 105 19.76 18.92 8.72
CA GLY A 105 20.80 18.17 9.42
C GLY A 105 20.32 16.86 10.05
N GLN A 106 19.11 16.41 9.75
CA GLN A 106 18.59 15.12 10.20
C GLN A 106 19.34 13.99 9.48
N HIS A 107 19.73 12.97 10.26
CA HIS A 107 20.27 11.70 9.78
C HIS A 107 19.42 10.55 10.28
N ILE A 108 19.14 9.58 9.41
CA ILE A 108 18.38 8.37 9.73
C ILE A 108 19.13 7.13 9.25
N THR A 109 18.79 5.98 9.81
CA THR A 109 19.25 4.67 9.35
C THR A 109 18.38 4.15 8.21
N GLU A 110 18.86 3.14 7.47
CA GLU A 110 18.06 2.49 6.42
C GLU A 110 16.74 1.87 6.94
N PRO A 111 16.69 1.18 8.10
CA PRO A 111 15.42 0.71 8.67
C PRO A 111 14.43 1.85 8.96
N GLU A 112 14.89 3.00 9.46
CA GLU A 112 14.05 4.17 9.68
C GLU A 112 13.54 4.77 8.36
N ALA A 113 14.38 4.79 7.33
CA ALA A 113 13.97 5.20 5.98
C ALA A 113 12.90 4.27 5.41
N GLU A 114 13.02 2.96 5.61
CA GLU A 114 12.00 1.99 5.19
C GLU A 114 10.68 2.18 5.97
N GLU A 115 10.76 2.46 7.27
CA GLU A 115 9.57 2.75 8.08
C GLU A 115 8.85 4.01 7.58
N LEU A 116 9.58 5.07 7.24
CA LEU A 116 9.01 6.28 6.63
C LEU A 116 8.35 5.96 5.28
N LEU A 117 9.02 5.20 4.42
CA LEU A 117 8.46 4.79 3.13
C LEU A 117 7.14 4.02 3.31
N ARG A 118 7.06 3.07 4.26
CA ARG A 118 5.83 2.32 4.54
C ARG A 118 4.70 3.24 5.01
N LYS A 119 5.00 4.26 5.82
CA LYS A 119 4.03 5.27 6.23
C LYS A 119 3.55 6.10 5.04
N ASP A 120 4.45 6.50 4.15
CA ASP A 120 4.11 7.28 2.96
C ASP A 120 3.30 6.45 1.93
N LEU A 121 3.52 5.14 1.87
CA LEU A 121 2.82 4.22 0.98
C LEU A 121 1.36 4.00 1.38
N TRP A 122 1.02 4.12 2.66
CA TRP A 122 -0.33 3.83 3.17
C TRP A 122 -1.44 4.50 2.34
N ARG A 123 -1.30 5.78 1.99
CA ARG A 123 -2.30 6.51 1.19
C ARG A 123 -2.47 5.96 -0.22
N PHE A 124 -1.43 5.34 -0.79
CA PHE A 124 -1.48 4.74 -2.13
C PHE A 124 -2.03 3.31 -2.06
N GLU A 125 -1.75 2.59 -1.00
CA GLU A 125 -2.34 1.29 -0.69
C GLU A 125 -3.86 1.42 -0.50
N ASP A 126 -4.31 2.41 0.27
CA ASP A 126 -5.73 2.76 0.42
C ASP A 126 -6.35 3.17 -0.92
N CYS A 127 -5.62 3.98 -1.69
CA CYS A 127 -6.04 4.42 -3.02
C CYS A 127 -6.30 3.23 -3.97
N VAL A 128 -5.39 2.25 -4.04
CA VAL A 128 -5.57 1.05 -4.87
C VAL A 128 -6.69 0.19 -4.33
N SER A 129 -6.71 -0.09 -3.02
CA SER A 129 -7.71 -0.94 -2.37
C SER A 129 -9.14 -0.41 -2.53
N SER A 130 -9.33 0.91 -2.45
CA SER A 130 -10.64 1.55 -2.56
C SER A 130 -11.15 1.67 -4.00
N ARG A 131 -10.26 1.70 -5.00
CA ARG A 131 -10.64 1.97 -6.41
C ARG A 131 -10.66 0.74 -7.29
N VAL A 132 -9.84 -0.28 -6.99
CA VAL A 132 -9.84 -1.53 -7.77
C VAL A 132 -10.96 -2.45 -7.28
N LYS A 133 -11.86 -2.80 -8.19
CA LYS A 133 -13.05 -3.60 -7.90
C LYS A 133 -12.88 -5.10 -8.24
N VAL A 134 -11.78 -5.46 -8.86
CA VAL A 134 -11.46 -6.85 -9.23
C VAL A 134 -10.43 -7.45 -8.28
N GLY A 135 -10.44 -8.77 -8.14
CA GLY A 135 -9.41 -9.47 -7.35
C GLY A 135 -8.03 -9.29 -7.97
N LEU A 136 -7.06 -8.87 -7.16
CA LEU A 136 -5.65 -8.78 -7.52
C LEU A 136 -4.87 -9.83 -6.73
N ASN A 137 -3.83 -10.40 -7.32
CA ASN A 137 -2.79 -11.07 -6.55
C ASN A 137 -1.85 -10.02 -5.92
N ASP A 138 -0.95 -10.46 -5.03
CA ASP A 138 -0.06 -9.56 -4.28
C ASP A 138 0.89 -8.77 -5.20
N ASN A 139 1.32 -9.36 -6.32
CA ASN A 139 2.23 -8.72 -7.28
C ASN A 139 1.49 -7.71 -8.17
N GLU A 140 0.29 -8.03 -8.63
CA GLU A 140 -0.59 -7.10 -9.35
C GLU A 140 -0.92 -5.88 -8.47
N TYR A 141 -1.24 -6.13 -7.19
CA TYR A 141 -1.48 -5.07 -6.22
C TYR A 141 -0.25 -4.19 -6.02
N ALA A 142 0.91 -4.80 -5.79
CA ALA A 142 2.17 -4.09 -5.57
C ALA A 142 2.58 -3.23 -6.78
N ALA A 143 2.38 -3.72 -7.99
CA ALA A 143 2.63 -2.97 -9.21
C ALA A 143 1.73 -1.72 -9.32
N LEU A 144 0.44 -1.85 -8.96
CA LEU A 144 -0.48 -0.71 -8.94
C LEU A 144 -0.16 0.30 -7.82
N VAL A 145 0.29 -0.17 -6.65
CA VAL A 145 0.76 0.72 -5.58
C VAL A 145 1.99 1.50 -6.03
N SER A 146 2.98 0.84 -6.66
CA SER A 146 4.15 1.52 -7.24
C SER A 146 3.77 2.54 -8.30
N PHE A 147 2.84 2.19 -9.20
CA PHE A 147 2.31 3.10 -10.20
C PHE A 147 1.63 4.32 -9.55
N ALA A 148 0.75 4.10 -8.57
CA ALA A 148 0.05 5.16 -7.87
C ALA A 148 1.01 6.06 -7.06
N PHE A 149 2.05 5.47 -6.46
CA PHE A 149 3.09 6.21 -5.75
C PHE A 149 3.84 7.17 -6.69
N ASN A 150 4.18 6.71 -7.89
CA ASN A 150 4.91 7.52 -8.88
C ASN A 150 4.03 8.54 -9.60
N CYS A 151 2.84 8.14 -10.04
CA CYS A 151 1.98 8.97 -10.88
C CYS A 151 0.92 9.75 -10.10
N GLY A 152 0.66 9.38 -8.86
CA GLY A 152 -0.40 9.91 -8.01
C GLY A 152 -1.72 9.14 -8.13
N CYS A 153 -2.51 9.16 -7.05
CA CYS A 153 -3.83 8.53 -7.00
C CYS A 153 -4.83 9.11 -8.01
N GLY A 154 -4.75 10.40 -8.29
CA GLY A 154 -5.59 11.03 -9.33
C GLY A 154 -5.33 10.43 -10.71
N ALA A 155 -4.05 10.29 -11.07
CA ALA A 155 -3.66 9.67 -12.32
C ALA A 155 -4.16 8.22 -12.45
N LEU A 156 -4.03 7.41 -11.40
CA LEU A 156 -4.60 6.06 -11.37
C LEU A 156 -6.13 6.10 -11.55
N GLN A 157 -6.83 6.96 -10.84
CA GLN A 157 -8.29 7.08 -10.87
C GLN A 157 -8.82 7.42 -12.28
N GLU A 158 -8.14 8.29 -13.01
CA GLU A 158 -8.53 8.74 -14.34
C GLU A 158 -8.00 7.84 -15.45
N SER A 159 -7.15 6.85 -15.11
CA SER A 159 -6.47 6.00 -16.08
C SER A 159 -7.40 5.05 -16.82
N THR A 160 -7.07 4.80 -18.08
CA THR A 160 -7.65 3.68 -18.83
C THR A 160 -7.28 2.32 -18.22
N LEU A 161 -6.11 2.23 -17.58
CA LEU A 161 -5.66 1.07 -16.82
C LEU A 161 -6.72 0.65 -15.78
N LEU A 162 -7.08 1.55 -14.87
CA LEU A 162 -8.08 1.25 -13.83
C LEU A 162 -9.47 0.96 -14.42
N ARG A 163 -9.89 1.74 -15.40
CA ARG A 163 -11.19 1.55 -16.04
C ARG A 163 -11.32 0.17 -16.68
N ARG A 164 -10.29 -0.30 -17.39
CA ARG A 164 -10.26 -1.61 -18.05
C ARG A 164 -10.18 -2.76 -17.05
N LEU A 165 -9.36 -2.63 -15.99
CA LEU A 165 -9.32 -3.60 -14.89
C LEU A 165 -10.71 -3.76 -14.26
N ASN A 166 -11.37 -2.66 -13.93
CA ASN A 166 -12.70 -2.68 -13.30
C ASN A 166 -13.83 -3.12 -14.25
N ALA A 167 -13.58 -3.10 -15.56
CA ALA A 167 -14.48 -3.69 -16.55
C ALA A 167 -14.32 -5.22 -16.66
N GLY A 168 -13.38 -5.82 -15.92
CA GLY A 168 -13.13 -7.27 -15.92
C GLY A 168 -12.35 -7.78 -17.13
N GLU A 169 -11.65 -6.90 -17.86
CA GLU A 169 -10.77 -7.35 -18.94
C GLU A 169 -9.61 -8.20 -18.37
N PRO A 170 -9.02 -9.14 -19.17
CA PRO A 170 -7.88 -9.92 -18.72
C PRO A 170 -6.74 -9.04 -18.20
N LYS A 171 -6.41 -9.17 -16.92
CA LYS A 171 -5.49 -8.30 -16.20
C LYS A 171 -4.11 -8.23 -16.87
N SER A 172 -3.54 -9.37 -17.24
CA SER A 172 -2.25 -9.45 -17.95
C SER A 172 -2.25 -8.60 -19.21
N ARG A 173 -3.33 -8.67 -20.00
CA ARG A 173 -3.49 -7.85 -21.20
C ARG A 173 -3.55 -6.35 -20.85
N VAL A 174 -4.33 -6.02 -19.83
CA VAL A 174 -4.50 -4.61 -19.41
C VAL A 174 -3.17 -4.03 -18.95
N PHE A 175 -2.42 -4.73 -18.09
CA PHE A 175 -1.11 -4.28 -17.65
C PHE A 175 -0.13 -4.10 -18.82
N THR A 176 -0.07 -5.07 -19.74
CA THR A 176 0.82 -5.02 -20.90
C THR A 176 0.52 -3.85 -21.83
N GLU A 177 -0.76 -3.52 -22.03
CA GLU A 177 -1.16 -2.47 -22.97
C GLU A 177 -1.18 -1.07 -22.34
N GLU A 178 -1.36 -0.94 -21.03
CA GLU A 178 -1.61 0.35 -20.39
C GLU A 178 -0.41 0.91 -19.60
N LEU A 179 0.36 0.08 -18.88
CA LEU A 179 1.51 0.58 -18.11
C LEU A 179 2.55 1.29 -19.00
N PRO A 180 2.96 0.74 -20.17
CA PRO A 180 3.96 1.38 -21.02
C PRO A 180 3.59 2.76 -21.57
N LYS A 181 2.33 3.15 -21.47
CA LYS A 181 1.89 4.48 -21.92
C LYS A 181 2.29 5.61 -20.95
N TRP A 182 2.67 5.28 -19.72
CA TRP A 182 2.97 6.22 -18.64
C TRP A 182 4.47 6.51 -18.50
N VAL A 183 5.09 6.87 -19.63
CA VAL A 183 6.54 7.08 -19.74
C VAL A 183 6.94 8.50 -20.16
N ASN A 184 5.95 9.36 -20.49
CA ASN A 184 6.23 10.66 -21.06
C ASN A 184 6.48 11.74 -20.01
N GLY A 185 7.55 12.50 -20.22
CA GLY A 185 7.80 13.80 -19.60
C GLY A 185 7.46 14.93 -20.58
N PRO A 186 7.82 16.20 -20.24
CA PRO A 186 7.51 17.36 -21.07
C PRO A 186 8.04 17.28 -22.50
N ASN A 187 9.17 16.57 -22.72
CA ASN A 187 9.88 16.49 -24.00
C ASN A 187 9.86 15.07 -24.61
N GLY A 188 8.94 14.22 -24.21
CA GLY A 188 8.81 12.85 -24.68
C GLY A 188 9.17 11.79 -23.62
N PRO A 189 9.37 10.52 -24.04
CA PRO A 189 9.63 9.44 -23.11
C PRO A 189 10.90 9.64 -22.28
N LEU A 190 10.79 9.45 -20.96
CA LEU A 190 11.91 9.50 -20.02
C LEU A 190 12.43 8.09 -19.76
N PRO A 191 13.75 7.81 -19.98
CA PRO A 191 14.31 6.46 -19.80
C PRO A 191 14.08 5.89 -18.40
N GLY A 192 14.05 6.72 -17.35
CA GLY A 192 13.74 6.31 -15.98
C GLY A 192 12.31 5.80 -15.83
N LEU A 193 11.34 6.47 -16.45
CA LEU A 193 9.94 6.05 -16.44
C LEU A 193 9.71 4.78 -17.26
N VAL A 194 10.40 4.64 -18.40
CA VAL A 194 10.37 3.40 -19.21
C VAL A 194 10.80 2.23 -18.35
N ARG A 195 11.99 2.29 -17.75
CA ARG A 195 12.48 1.21 -16.86
C ARG A 195 11.53 0.91 -15.70
N ARG A 196 10.91 1.96 -15.11
CA ARG A 196 9.96 1.77 -14.01
C ARG A 196 8.70 1.03 -14.47
N ARG A 197 8.11 1.43 -15.58
CA ARG A 197 6.92 0.74 -16.15
C ARG A 197 7.23 -0.70 -16.54
N ASP A 198 8.42 -0.96 -17.11
CA ASP A 198 8.86 -2.31 -17.43
C ASP A 198 8.98 -3.18 -16.17
N ALA A 199 9.55 -2.65 -15.09
CA ALA A 199 9.68 -3.37 -13.82
C ALA A 199 8.31 -3.61 -13.15
N GLU A 200 7.41 -2.63 -13.17
CA GLU A 200 6.03 -2.77 -12.67
C GLU A 200 5.26 -3.81 -13.49
N LEU A 201 5.41 -3.81 -14.81
CA LEU A 201 4.79 -4.80 -15.69
C LEU A 201 5.33 -6.21 -15.40
N ALA A 202 6.67 -6.37 -15.29
CA ALA A 202 7.28 -7.64 -14.95
C ALA A 202 6.78 -8.19 -13.62
N LEU A 203 6.64 -7.32 -12.60
CA LEU A 203 6.08 -7.70 -11.31
C LEU A 203 4.61 -8.12 -11.43
N ALA A 204 3.78 -7.37 -12.15
CA ALA A 204 2.37 -7.69 -12.31
C ALA A 204 2.10 -9.00 -13.07
N LEU A 205 3.05 -9.47 -13.89
CA LEU A 205 2.93 -10.68 -14.70
C LEU A 205 3.61 -11.91 -14.06
N SER A 206 4.25 -11.76 -12.88
CA SER A 206 4.96 -12.84 -12.19
C SER A 206 4.13 -13.68 -11.17
#